data_8450fb05d949490a32fcdb7c71550d03
#
_entry.id   8450fb05d949490a32fcdb7c71550d03
#
_cell.length_a   1.000
_cell.length_b   1.000
_cell.length_c   1.000
_cell.angle_alpha   90.00
_cell.angle_beta   90.00
_cell.angle_gamma   90.00
#
_symmetry.space_group_name_H-M   'P 1'
#
loop_
_entity.id
_entity.type
_entity.pdbx_description
1 polymer ?
#
loop_
_entity_poly.entity_id
_entity_poly.type
_entity_poly.pdbx_seq_one_letter_code
_entity_poly.pdbx_strand_id
1 'polypeptide(L)'
;MKRVRVYKEIISDENLRLAIREVNAGHRRNGNHSLNKKVIEIENNMDEYVEKLRAFIQGLVDGDEHMHPPPKRRRWDRNADSGKGKWRDINEPLLWPDQYVHHAVVQPMIPHIMRSMDRYCIASVPGRGNSYGVKALKKWMKNDVEGTKYCCECDIYHCFEELDPPYVIEALKRVFKDTETLWLCDAIMEYGVLIGAFFSAWFLHLTLQPLDLMIHQKQYGVSHYLRQMDNFTIFGSNKRKLRRLLEDIKKWLAEIGMKIKGNWQIFRVGFTPKVERAHQALPKKKQRHRRPRLPSALGYRFGHGYTILRKHNLFRLKQSLHLYYYRRDRNRVISFKRASGLISRLGQLRKCNHQQVLDRHYQPKTMFALKKVVRKECRRLQALYPPYQAA
;
A
#
# COMPACT_ATOMS: atom_id res chain seq x y z
N MET A 1 -20.96 -12.86 9.69
CA MET A 1 -20.39 -13.68 8.61
C MET A 1 -20.15 -15.09 9.14
N LYS A 2 -20.36 -16.18 8.35
CA LYS A 2 -20.08 -17.55 8.80
C LYS A 2 -18.56 -17.72 8.91
N ARG A 3 -18.05 -18.15 10.08
CA ARG A 3 -16.62 -18.42 10.29
C ARG A 3 -16.19 -19.67 9.51
N VAL A 4 -14.97 -19.62 8.99
CA VAL A 4 -14.40 -20.65 8.10
C VAL A 4 -13.24 -21.40 8.74
N ARG A 5 -12.90 -22.54 8.16
CA ARG A 5 -11.70 -23.33 8.49
C ARG A 5 -10.79 -23.33 7.26
N VAL A 6 -9.50 -23.07 7.45
CA VAL A 6 -8.52 -22.99 6.35
C VAL A 6 -7.22 -23.76 6.63
N TYR A 7 -7.06 -24.37 7.80
CA TYR A 7 -5.84 -25.09 8.16
C TYR A 7 -5.46 -26.16 7.13
N LYS A 8 -6.43 -26.98 6.70
CA LYS A 8 -6.20 -28.01 5.68
C LYS A 8 -5.72 -27.45 4.34
N GLU A 9 -6.20 -26.24 4.00
CA GLU A 9 -5.75 -25.54 2.80
C GLU A 9 -4.31 -25.02 3.00
N ILE A 10 -3.98 -24.49 4.20
CA ILE A 10 -2.64 -23.97 4.53
C ILE A 10 -1.57 -25.05 4.28
N ILE A 11 -1.80 -26.27 4.78
CA ILE A 11 -0.82 -27.37 4.68
C ILE A 11 -0.94 -28.20 3.39
N SER A 12 -1.85 -27.85 2.49
CA SER A 12 -2.05 -28.57 1.23
C SER A 12 -0.85 -28.40 0.31
N ASP A 13 -0.55 -29.45 -0.44
CA ASP A 13 0.55 -29.47 -1.42
C ASP A 13 0.45 -28.33 -2.43
N GLU A 14 -0.75 -28.11 -2.94
CA GLU A 14 -1.03 -27.04 -3.90
C GLU A 14 -0.67 -25.66 -3.33
N ASN A 15 -1.10 -25.36 -2.09
CA ASN A 15 -0.84 -24.08 -1.45
C ASN A 15 0.63 -23.89 -1.10
N LEU A 16 1.33 -24.93 -0.63
CA LEU A 16 2.76 -24.87 -0.29
C LEU A 16 3.59 -24.61 -1.55
N ARG A 17 3.29 -25.29 -2.65
CA ARG A 17 3.92 -25.03 -3.95
C ARG A 17 3.64 -23.61 -4.45
N LEU A 18 2.41 -23.12 -4.29
CA LEU A 18 2.04 -21.76 -4.64
C LEU A 18 2.83 -20.74 -3.82
N ALA A 19 2.95 -20.94 -2.51
CA ALA A 19 3.72 -20.08 -1.62
C ALA A 19 5.18 -19.97 -2.06
N ILE A 20 5.81 -21.13 -2.36
CA ILE A 20 7.19 -21.17 -2.87
C ILE A 20 7.31 -20.39 -4.20
N ARG A 21 6.41 -20.63 -5.15
CA ARG A 21 6.44 -19.95 -6.46
C ARG A 21 6.28 -18.43 -6.33
N GLU A 22 5.37 -17.94 -5.51
CA GLU A 22 5.11 -16.51 -5.33
C GLU A 22 6.27 -15.78 -4.67
N VAL A 23 6.86 -16.36 -3.62
CA VAL A 23 8.06 -15.81 -2.97
C VAL A 23 9.23 -15.77 -3.95
N ASN A 24 9.50 -16.87 -4.62
CA ASN A 24 10.59 -16.98 -5.61
C ASN A 24 10.43 -15.98 -6.75
N ALA A 25 9.22 -15.83 -7.30
CA ALA A 25 8.94 -14.86 -8.34
C ALA A 25 9.19 -13.40 -7.88
N GLY A 26 8.94 -13.11 -6.61
CA GLY A 26 9.27 -11.81 -5.98
C GLY A 26 10.77 -11.56 -5.94
N HIS A 27 11.56 -12.53 -5.50
CA HIS A 27 13.01 -12.41 -5.36
C HIS A 27 13.73 -12.36 -6.72
N ARG A 28 13.32 -13.14 -7.71
CA ARG A 28 13.85 -13.09 -9.07
C ARG A 28 13.71 -11.69 -9.69
N ARG A 29 12.58 -11.03 -9.47
CA ARG A 29 12.35 -9.65 -9.97
C ARG A 29 13.25 -8.60 -9.32
N ASN A 30 13.71 -8.82 -8.10
CA ASN A 30 14.53 -7.86 -7.36
C ASN A 30 16.02 -7.89 -7.69
N GLY A 31 16.50 -8.90 -8.44
CA GLY A 31 17.88 -8.96 -8.96
C GLY A 31 18.97 -9.17 -7.89
N ASN A 32 18.64 -9.73 -6.73
CA ASN A 32 19.63 -10.08 -5.71
C ASN A 32 20.27 -11.45 -6.02
N HIS A 33 21.53 -11.44 -6.49
CA HIS A 33 22.21 -12.64 -6.96
C HIS A 33 22.40 -13.74 -5.90
N SER A 34 22.65 -13.38 -4.63
CA SER A 34 22.84 -14.36 -3.57
C SER A 34 21.55 -15.09 -3.21
N LEU A 35 20.44 -14.34 -3.12
CA LEU A 35 19.12 -14.90 -2.90
C LEU A 35 18.63 -15.71 -4.10
N ASN A 36 19.02 -15.33 -5.33
CA ASN A 36 18.64 -16.08 -6.52
C ASN A 36 19.25 -17.49 -6.56
N LYS A 37 20.46 -17.71 -6.02
CA LYS A 37 21.03 -19.06 -5.91
C LYS A 37 20.17 -19.95 -5.01
N LYS A 38 19.74 -19.44 -3.84
CA LYS A 38 18.87 -20.19 -2.92
C LYS A 38 17.49 -20.44 -3.53
N VAL A 39 16.94 -19.45 -4.24
CA VAL A 39 15.69 -19.61 -4.99
C VAL A 39 15.78 -20.71 -6.04
N ILE A 40 16.89 -20.78 -6.80
CA ILE A 40 17.11 -21.83 -7.80
C ILE A 40 17.25 -23.21 -7.14
N GLU A 41 17.97 -23.29 -6.04
CA GLU A 41 18.09 -24.53 -5.25
C GLU A 41 16.72 -25.06 -4.81
N ILE A 42 15.88 -24.17 -4.25
CA ILE A 42 14.54 -24.53 -3.80
C ILE A 42 13.66 -24.98 -4.98
N GLU A 43 13.75 -24.29 -6.12
CA GLU A 43 12.97 -24.68 -7.32
C GLU A 43 13.40 -26.03 -7.91
N ASN A 44 14.69 -26.33 -7.88
CA ASN A 44 15.20 -27.60 -8.37
C ASN A 44 14.86 -28.79 -7.46
N ASN A 45 14.57 -28.54 -6.18
CA ASN A 45 14.23 -29.53 -5.18
C ASN A 45 12.84 -29.29 -4.58
N MET A 46 11.89 -28.92 -5.43
CA MET A 46 10.56 -28.43 -5.03
C MET A 46 9.84 -29.37 -4.05
N ASP A 47 9.84 -30.67 -4.33
CA ASP A 47 9.12 -31.66 -3.51
C ASP A 47 9.72 -31.77 -2.11
N GLU A 48 11.04 -31.81 -2.01
CA GLU A 48 11.76 -31.84 -0.74
C GLU A 48 11.46 -30.57 0.09
N TYR A 49 11.43 -29.39 -0.55
CA TYR A 49 11.16 -28.13 0.13
C TYR A 49 9.69 -27.97 0.51
N VAL A 50 8.76 -28.57 -0.21
CA VAL A 50 7.36 -28.64 0.18
C VAL A 50 7.20 -29.44 1.47
N GLU A 51 7.83 -30.61 1.57
CA GLU A 51 7.79 -31.44 2.78
C GLU A 51 8.47 -30.75 3.98
N LYS A 52 9.64 -30.12 3.75
CA LYS A 52 10.32 -29.33 4.79
C LYS A 52 9.45 -28.17 5.29
N LEU A 53 8.74 -27.47 4.38
CA LEU A 53 7.87 -26.37 4.74
C LEU A 53 6.66 -26.87 5.52
N ARG A 54 6.08 -28.01 5.11
CA ARG A 54 4.96 -28.64 5.82
C ARG A 54 5.37 -29.06 7.25
N ALA A 55 6.52 -29.72 7.38
CA ALA A 55 7.06 -30.11 8.67
C ALA A 55 7.31 -28.92 9.60
N PHE A 56 7.90 -27.84 9.07
CA PHE A 56 8.13 -26.61 9.83
C PHE A 56 6.81 -25.96 10.28
N ILE A 57 5.79 -25.88 9.41
CA ILE A 57 4.46 -25.34 9.75
C ILE A 57 3.81 -26.22 10.83
N GLN A 58 3.95 -27.55 10.75
CA GLN A 58 3.45 -28.45 11.79
C GLN A 58 4.18 -28.22 13.10
N GLY A 59 5.51 -28.09 13.09
CA GLY A 59 6.31 -27.78 14.28
C GLY A 59 5.92 -26.45 14.94
N LEU A 60 5.52 -25.43 14.17
CA LEU A 60 4.96 -24.18 14.72
C LEU A 60 3.63 -24.41 15.43
N VAL A 61 2.77 -25.33 14.96
CA VAL A 61 1.50 -25.68 15.60
C VAL A 61 1.75 -26.47 16.87
N ASP A 62 2.71 -27.39 16.85
CA ASP A 62 3.05 -28.27 17.97
C ASP A 62 3.89 -27.55 19.03
N GLY A 63 4.48 -26.40 18.71
CA GLY A 63 5.33 -25.60 19.59
C GLY A 63 6.80 -26.05 19.59
N ASP A 64 7.20 -26.91 18.65
CA ASP A 64 8.57 -27.42 18.52
C ASP A 64 9.45 -26.50 17.66
N GLU A 65 8.85 -25.66 16.85
CA GLU A 65 9.52 -24.68 15.97
C GLU A 65 9.10 -23.26 16.29
N HIS A 66 9.98 -22.30 15.97
CA HIS A 66 9.77 -20.86 16.15
C HIS A 66 10.14 -20.08 14.89
N MET A 67 9.51 -18.91 14.73
CA MET A 67 9.93 -17.98 13.69
C MET A 67 11.31 -17.39 14.01
N HIS A 68 12.05 -16.98 13.00
CA HIS A 68 13.37 -16.38 13.22
C HIS A 68 13.26 -14.88 13.47
N PRO A 69 14.10 -14.32 14.37
CA PRO A 69 14.17 -12.88 14.61
C PRO A 69 14.51 -12.15 13.29
N PRO A 70 13.62 -11.29 12.78
CA PRO A 70 13.84 -10.67 11.49
C PRO A 70 14.92 -9.56 11.61
N PRO A 71 15.99 -9.60 10.81
CA PRO A 71 16.97 -8.53 10.78
C PRO A 71 16.32 -7.20 10.40
N LYS A 72 16.68 -6.14 11.12
CA LYS A 72 16.21 -4.78 10.86
C LYS A 72 17.13 -4.10 9.85
N ARG A 73 16.55 -3.63 8.75
CA ARG A 73 17.25 -2.84 7.75
C ARG A 73 16.78 -1.41 7.75
N ARG A 74 17.66 -0.49 8.03
CA ARG A 74 17.35 0.94 7.99
C ARG A 74 17.30 1.43 6.54
N ARG A 75 16.13 1.93 6.10
CA ARG A 75 15.89 2.42 4.75
C ARG A 75 15.38 3.85 4.73
N TRP A 76 15.97 4.67 3.87
CA TRP A 76 15.49 6.02 3.64
C TRP A 76 14.26 6.03 2.72
N ASP A 77 13.08 6.32 3.26
CA ASP A 77 11.85 6.52 2.49
C ASP A 77 11.78 7.98 2.02
N ARG A 78 12.17 8.22 0.78
CA ARG A 78 12.17 9.55 0.16
C ARG A 78 10.79 10.16 -0.01
N ASN A 79 9.72 9.36 0.09
CA ASN A 79 8.34 9.81 -0.15
C ASN A 79 7.59 10.15 1.14
N ALA A 80 8.16 9.81 2.29
CA ALA A 80 7.57 10.10 3.58
C ALA A 80 7.55 11.62 3.87
N ASP A 81 6.68 12.01 4.77
CA ASP A 81 6.55 13.37 5.32
C ASP A 81 6.55 14.48 4.24
N SER A 82 5.62 14.34 3.27
CA SER A 82 5.43 15.30 2.18
C SER A 82 6.66 15.50 1.29
N GLY A 83 7.56 14.51 1.26
CA GLY A 83 8.73 14.50 0.39
C GLY A 83 10.03 14.94 1.06
N LYS A 84 10.03 15.25 2.35
CA LYS A 84 11.25 15.49 3.15
C LYS A 84 12.07 14.21 3.30
N GLY A 85 11.39 13.06 3.29
CA GLY A 85 11.96 11.75 3.54
C GLY A 85 12.00 11.42 5.04
N LYS A 86 12.04 10.13 5.34
CA LYS A 86 12.13 9.59 6.70
C LYS A 86 12.92 8.29 6.68
N TRP A 87 13.73 8.05 7.69
CA TRP A 87 14.28 6.73 7.94
C TRP A 87 13.19 5.80 8.46
N ARG A 88 13.15 4.58 7.91
CA ARG A 88 12.29 3.51 8.39
C ARG A 88 13.13 2.28 8.68
N ASP A 89 12.89 1.66 9.81
CA ASP A 89 13.40 0.34 10.09
C ASP A 89 12.42 -0.66 9.51
N ILE A 90 12.88 -1.43 8.52
CA ILE A 90 12.11 -2.45 7.83
C ILE A 90 12.60 -3.79 8.33
N ASN A 91 11.71 -4.60 8.82
CA ASN A 91 12.02 -5.98 9.18
C ASN A 91 12.08 -6.81 7.88
N GLU A 92 13.15 -7.52 7.68
CA GLU A 92 13.35 -8.40 6.52
C GLU A 92 13.31 -9.86 7.02
N PRO A 93 12.12 -10.54 7.06
CA PRO A 93 12.05 -11.95 7.42
C PRO A 93 13.00 -12.79 6.58
N LEU A 94 13.60 -13.81 7.16
CA LEU A 94 14.50 -14.71 6.43
C LEU A 94 13.80 -15.27 5.20
N LEU A 95 14.53 -15.45 4.11
CA LEU A 95 13.95 -16.06 2.91
C LEU A 95 13.37 -17.42 3.26
N TRP A 96 14.20 -18.33 3.79
CA TRP A 96 13.82 -19.66 4.24
C TRP A 96 13.97 -19.79 5.76
N PRO A 97 12.96 -20.30 6.46
CA PRO A 97 11.62 -20.68 5.98
C PRO A 97 10.59 -19.52 6.04
N ASP A 98 10.87 -18.40 6.74
CA ASP A 98 9.91 -17.44 7.25
C ASP A 98 9.03 -16.82 6.15
N GLN A 99 9.62 -16.35 5.04
CA GLN A 99 8.81 -15.75 3.98
C GLN A 99 7.85 -16.75 3.34
N TYR A 100 8.26 -18.02 3.21
CA TYR A 100 7.40 -19.08 2.68
C TYR A 100 6.27 -19.42 3.65
N VAL A 101 6.54 -19.49 4.95
CA VAL A 101 5.53 -19.68 5.98
C VAL A 101 4.50 -18.55 5.95
N HIS A 102 4.95 -17.28 5.90
CA HIS A 102 4.05 -16.14 5.80
C HIS A 102 3.10 -16.26 4.59
N HIS A 103 3.61 -16.68 3.45
CA HIS A 103 2.80 -16.88 2.25
C HIS A 103 1.86 -18.07 2.39
N ALA A 104 2.35 -19.23 2.84
CA ALA A 104 1.56 -20.44 3.00
C ALA A 104 0.39 -20.23 3.96
N VAL A 105 0.61 -19.56 5.10
CA VAL A 105 -0.43 -19.28 6.09
C VAL A 105 -1.47 -18.30 5.54
N VAL A 106 -1.05 -17.21 4.93
CA VAL A 106 -1.94 -16.10 4.60
C VAL A 106 -2.68 -16.28 3.27
N GLN A 107 -2.10 -16.95 2.28
CA GLN A 107 -2.72 -17.08 0.96
C GLN A 107 -4.14 -17.69 0.99
N PRO A 108 -4.42 -18.79 1.70
CA PRO A 108 -5.79 -19.32 1.82
C PRO A 108 -6.73 -18.41 2.59
N MET A 109 -6.20 -17.54 3.47
CA MET A 109 -7.00 -16.61 4.26
C MET A 109 -7.48 -15.40 3.43
N ILE A 110 -6.73 -15.00 2.40
CA ILE A 110 -6.96 -13.78 1.61
C ILE A 110 -8.40 -13.67 1.07
N PRO A 111 -9.00 -14.69 0.42
CA PRO A 111 -10.36 -14.59 -0.11
C PRO A 111 -11.39 -14.29 0.98
N HIS A 112 -11.20 -14.85 2.17
CA HIS A 112 -12.10 -14.65 3.31
C HIS A 112 -11.93 -13.26 3.94
N ILE A 113 -10.71 -12.78 4.08
CA ILE A 113 -10.42 -11.41 4.54
C ILE A 113 -11.01 -10.40 3.54
N MET A 114 -10.80 -10.59 2.24
CA MET A 114 -11.31 -9.69 1.20
C MET A 114 -12.83 -9.56 1.17
N ARG A 115 -13.59 -10.62 1.53
CA ARG A 115 -15.05 -10.57 1.62
C ARG A 115 -15.54 -9.64 2.73
N SER A 116 -14.76 -9.47 3.80
CA SER A 116 -15.10 -8.60 4.93
C SER A 116 -14.64 -7.15 4.75
N MET A 117 -13.75 -6.89 3.79
CA MET A 117 -13.13 -5.58 3.58
C MET A 117 -14.05 -4.62 2.85
N ASP A 118 -13.99 -3.35 3.25
CA ASP A 118 -14.59 -2.28 2.46
C ASP A 118 -14.04 -2.24 1.03
N ARG A 119 -14.92 -1.92 0.08
CA ARG A 119 -14.58 -1.83 -1.35
C ARG A 119 -13.44 -0.87 -1.64
N TYR A 120 -13.31 0.20 -0.86
CA TYR A 120 -12.30 1.25 -1.05
C TYR A 120 -11.12 1.16 -0.07
N CYS A 121 -10.93 0.01 0.59
CA CYS A 121 -9.66 -0.38 1.14
C CYS A 121 -8.77 -0.88 0.01
N ILE A 122 -7.74 -0.11 -0.35
CA ILE A 122 -7.07 -0.28 -1.65
C ILE A 122 -5.60 -0.70 -1.58
N ALA A 123 -4.97 -0.69 -0.42
CA ALA A 123 -3.56 -1.01 -0.29
C ALA A 123 -3.34 -2.52 -0.21
N SER A 124 -2.33 -3.02 -0.92
CA SER A 124 -1.93 -4.44 -0.95
C SER A 124 -3.06 -5.43 -1.29
N VAL A 125 -4.15 -4.97 -1.92
CA VAL A 125 -5.29 -5.80 -2.30
C VAL A 125 -5.25 -6.05 -3.82
N PRO A 126 -5.29 -7.31 -4.28
CA PRO A 126 -5.35 -7.63 -5.71
C PRO A 126 -6.50 -6.91 -6.42
N GLY A 127 -6.22 -6.32 -7.57
CA GLY A 127 -7.20 -5.54 -8.34
C GLY A 127 -7.58 -4.17 -7.78
N ARG A 128 -7.13 -3.79 -6.55
CA ARG A 128 -7.48 -2.53 -5.88
C ARG A 128 -6.22 -1.71 -5.66
N GLY A 129 -5.39 -1.35 -6.37
CA GLY A 129 -4.18 -0.53 -6.09
C GLY A 129 -4.43 0.97 -6.27
N ASN A 130 -3.36 1.75 -6.26
CA ASN A 130 -3.39 3.20 -6.41
C ASN A 130 -4.18 3.67 -7.64
N SER A 131 -4.17 2.90 -8.74
CA SER A 131 -4.93 3.25 -9.95
C SER A 131 -6.44 3.21 -9.73
N TYR A 132 -6.90 2.20 -8.98
CA TYR A 132 -8.30 2.05 -8.60
C TYR A 132 -8.74 3.21 -7.69
N GLY A 133 -7.95 3.53 -6.65
CA GLY A 133 -8.25 4.65 -5.75
C GLY A 133 -8.27 6.00 -6.46
N VAL A 134 -7.31 6.27 -7.35
CA VAL A 134 -7.29 7.51 -8.15
C VAL A 134 -8.53 7.60 -9.04
N LYS A 135 -8.96 6.49 -9.66
CA LYS A 135 -10.17 6.46 -10.49
C LYS A 135 -11.43 6.76 -9.67
N ALA A 136 -11.53 6.17 -8.47
CA ALA A 136 -12.64 6.42 -7.55
C ALA A 136 -12.69 7.89 -7.10
N LEU A 137 -11.58 8.43 -6.60
CA LEU A 137 -11.48 9.83 -6.17
C LEU A 137 -11.84 10.81 -7.30
N LYS A 138 -11.33 10.58 -8.52
CA LYS A 138 -11.69 11.41 -9.68
C LYS A 138 -13.19 11.36 -9.98
N LYS A 139 -13.80 10.18 -9.93
CA LYS A 139 -15.24 9.99 -10.16
C LYS A 139 -16.07 10.75 -9.11
N TRP A 140 -15.76 10.59 -7.83
CA TRP A 140 -16.47 11.26 -6.74
C TRP A 140 -16.35 12.79 -6.84
N MET A 141 -15.12 13.29 -7.01
CA MET A 141 -14.85 14.73 -7.14
C MET A 141 -15.52 15.36 -8.37
N LYS A 142 -15.74 14.61 -9.44
CA LYS A 142 -16.41 15.10 -10.65
C LYS A 142 -17.93 15.08 -10.51
N ASN A 143 -18.48 13.99 -9.95
CA ASN A 143 -19.91 13.70 -10.05
C ASN A 143 -20.70 14.08 -8.78
N ASP A 144 -20.03 14.26 -7.64
CA ASP A 144 -20.69 14.53 -6.36
C ASP A 144 -19.99 15.69 -5.62
N VAL A 145 -20.28 16.90 -6.07
CA VAL A 145 -19.69 18.13 -5.51
C VAL A 145 -20.19 18.39 -4.08
N GLU A 146 -21.46 18.10 -3.80
CA GLU A 146 -22.04 18.32 -2.46
C GLU A 146 -21.54 17.25 -1.47
N GLY A 147 -21.54 15.99 -1.85
CA GLY A 147 -21.00 14.90 -1.00
C GLY A 147 -19.49 15.00 -0.78
N THR A 148 -18.75 15.65 -1.68
CA THR A 148 -17.31 15.91 -1.52
C THR A 148 -16.98 17.33 -1.03
N LYS A 149 -17.95 18.03 -0.45
CA LYS A 149 -17.82 19.44 0.03
C LYS A 149 -16.79 19.61 1.15
N TYR A 150 -16.70 18.65 2.06
CA TYR A 150 -15.68 18.59 3.10
C TYR A 150 -14.90 17.30 3.01
N CYS A 151 -13.62 17.36 3.34
CA CYS A 151 -12.72 16.21 3.41
C CYS A 151 -12.10 16.15 4.82
N CYS A 152 -12.10 14.95 5.41
CA CYS A 152 -11.29 14.59 6.55
C CYS A 152 -10.13 13.72 6.04
N GLU A 153 -8.91 14.17 6.30
CA GLU A 153 -7.69 13.40 6.08
C GLU A 153 -7.07 13.11 7.45
N CYS A 154 -6.86 11.85 7.75
CA CYS A 154 -6.18 11.41 8.95
C CYS A 154 -5.37 10.13 8.69
N ASP A 155 -4.43 9.85 9.58
CA ASP A 155 -3.42 8.82 9.49
C ASP A 155 -3.20 8.23 10.89
N ILE A 156 -3.13 6.92 11.03
CA ILE A 156 -2.84 6.27 12.31
C ILE A 156 -1.35 6.47 12.62
N TYR A 157 -1.04 6.79 13.86
CA TYR A 157 0.33 6.97 14.33
C TYR A 157 0.98 5.58 14.48
N HIS A 158 2.17 5.40 13.92
CA HIS A 158 2.98 4.18 14.04
C HIS A 158 2.19 2.87 13.95
N CYS A 159 1.30 2.77 12.94
CA CYS A 159 0.22 1.81 12.83
C CYS A 159 0.66 0.35 13.02
N PHE A 160 1.80 -0.05 12.46
CA PHE A 160 2.30 -1.42 12.58
C PHE A 160 3.05 -1.65 13.89
N GLU A 161 3.74 -0.63 14.37
CA GLU A 161 4.51 -0.70 15.62
C GLU A 161 3.61 -0.69 16.87
N GLU A 162 2.44 -0.01 16.76
CA GLU A 162 1.44 0.12 17.86
C GLU A 162 0.35 -0.96 17.77
N LEU A 163 0.34 -1.79 16.72
CA LEU A 163 -0.65 -2.86 16.55
C LEU A 163 -0.25 -4.09 17.34
N ASP A 164 -0.94 -4.31 18.46
CA ASP A 164 -0.67 -5.43 19.36
C ASP A 164 -1.26 -6.74 18.81
N PRO A 165 -0.48 -7.85 18.74
CA PRO A 165 -0.94 -9.17 18.28
C PRO A 165 -2.25 -9.68 18.88
N PRO A 166 -2.54 -9.58 20.17
CA PRO A 166 -3.83 -9.96 20.76
C PRO A 166 -5.05 -9.36 20.06
N TYR A 167 -5.01 -8.07 19.70
CA TYR A 167 -6.10 -7.43 18.95
C TYR A 167 -6.24 -7.98 17.52
N VAL A 168 -5.12 -8.37 16.92
CA VAL A 168 -5.13 -9.02 15.60
C VAL A 168 -5.77 -10.41 15.70
N ILE A 169 -5.42 -11.21 16.72
CA ILE A 169 -6.02 -12.52 16.95
C ILE A 169 -7.53 -12.41 17.19
N GLU A 170 -8.00 -11.45 17.98
CA GLU A 170 -9.43 -11.19 18.14
C GLU A 170 -10.11 -10.79 16.82
N ALA A 171 -9.42 -10.05 15.96
CA ALA A 171 -9.93 -9.76 14.63
C ALA A 171 -10.02 -11.01 13.75
N LEU A 172 -9.02 -11.88 13.80
CA LEU A 172 -8.98 -13.14 13.05
C LEU A 172 -10.08 -14.12 13.52
N LYS A 173 -10.36 -14.23 14.81
CA LYS A 173 -11.46 -15.04 15.37
C LYS A 173 -12.84 -14.67 14.83
N ARG A 174 -13.02 -13.45 14.32
CA ARG A 174 -14.30 -13.06 13.67
C ARG A 174 -14.53 -13.78 12.33
N VAL A 175 -13.46 -14.22 11.68
CA VAL A 175 -13.51 -14.84 10.34
C VAL A 175 -13.12 -16.33 10.38
N PHE A 176 -12.12 -16.67 11.17
CA PHE A 176 -11.55 -18.03 11.25
C PHE A 176 -11.94 -18.70 12.56
N LYS A 177 -12.12 -20.03 12.54
CA LYS A 177 -12.57 -20.80 13.71
C LYS A 177 -11.68 -21.96 14.09
N ASP A 178 -10.78 -22.40 13.21
CA ASP A 178 -9.83 -23.49 13.49
C ASP A 178 -8.68 -22.97 14.34
N THR A 179 -8.41 -23.70 15.40
CA THR A 179 -7.44 -23.34 16.43
C THR A 179 -6.03 -23.30 15.84
N GLU A 180 -5.69 -24.25 15.00
CA GLU A 180 -4.40 -24.39 14.34
C GLU A 180 -4.09 -23.19 13.46
N THR A 181 -5.07 -22.67 12.72
CA THR A 181 -4.91 -21.43 11.94
C THR A 181 -4.63 -20.24 12.84
N LEU A 182 -5.33 -20.12 13.97
CA LEU A 182 -5.11 -19.02 14.92
C LEU A 182 -3.73 -19.12 15.59
N TRP A 183 -3.29 -20.32 15.96
CA TRP A 183 -1.96 -20.55 16.49
C TRP A 183 -0.86 -20.20 15.48
N LEU A 184 -1.01 -20.60 14.22
CA LEU A 184 -0.08 -20.20 13.17
C LEU A 184 -0.04 -18.68 12.95
N CYS A 185 -1.19 -18.00 13.02
CA CYS A 185 -1.25 -16.55 12.96
C CYS A 185 -0.52 -15.88 14.13
N ASP A 186 -0.63 -16.47 15.34
CA ASP A 186 0.10 -16.00 16.51
C ASP A 186 1.61 -16.24 16.36
N ALA A 187 2.00 -17.45 15.96
CA ALA A 187 3.39 -17.82 15.73
C ALA A 187 4.09 -16.90 14.72
N ILE A 188 3.46 -16.59 13.56
CA ILE A 188 4.07 -15.67 12.59
C ILE A 188 4.15 -14.22 13.08
N MET A 189 3.42 -13.88 14.14
CA MET A 189 3.49 -12.59 14.84
C MET A 189 4.38 -12.60 16.09
N GLU A 190 5.16 -13.64 16.34
CA GLU A 190 6.06 -13.77 17.51
C GLU A 190 6.91 -12.51 17.74
N TYR A 191 7.33 -11.84 16.67
CA TYR A 191 8.07 -10.57 16.74
C TYR A 191 7.19 -9.34 16.44
N GLY A 192 5.86 -9.45 16.60
CA GLY A 192 4.88 -8.39 16.36
C GLY A 192 4.44 -8.29 14.90
N VAL A 193 3.66 -7.24 14.59
CA VAL A 193 3.17 -6.98 13.22
C VAL A 193 4.21 -6.21 12.43
N LEU A 194 5.05 -6.92 11.71
CA LEU A 194 6.28 -6.41 11.11
C LEU A 194 6.06 -5.55 9.87
N ILE A 195 6.70 -4.39 9.79
CA ILE A 195 6.76 -3.60 8.55
C ILE A 195 7.59 -4.36 7.52
N GLY A 196 6.95 -4.85 6.47
CA GLY A 196 7.60 -5.58 5.38
C GLY A 196 7.20 -7.05 5.29
N ALA A 197 6.60 -7.64 6.31
CA ALA A 197 6.08 -8.99 6.26
C ALA A 197 4.80 -9.09 5.41
N PHE A 198 4.61 -10.22 4.76
CA PHE A 198 3.48 -10.44 3.84
C PHE A 198 2.12 -10.41 4.57
N PHE A 199 2.05 -10.96 5.78
CA PHE A 199 0.83 -11.02 6.57
C PHE A 199 0.34 -9.67 7.09
N SER A 200 1.25 -8.74 7.38
CA SER A 200 0.96 -7.52 8.14
C SER A 200 -0.15 -6.65 7.52
N ALA A 201 -0.13 -6.51 6.19
CA ALA A 201 -1.14 -5.74 5.48
C ALA A 201 -2.55 -6.36 5.61
N TRP A 202 -2.66 -7.68 5.51
CA TRP A 202 -3.92 -8.41 5.59
C TRP A 202 -4.50 -8.40 7.00
N PHE A 203 -3.66 -8.58 7.99
CA PHE A 203 -4.07 -8.55 9.40
C PHE A 203 -4.52 -7.14 9.81
N LEU A 204 -3.79 -6.11 9.38
CA LEU A 204 -4.22 -4.72 9.60
C LEU A 204 -5.58 -4.44 8.96
N HIS A 205 -5.82 -4.92 7.73
CA HIS A 205 -7.12 -4.72 7.08
C HIS A 205 -8.26 -5.31 7.89
N LEU A 206 -8.07 -6.52 8.42
CA LEU A 206 -9.09 -7.20 9.21
C LEU A 206 -9.29 -6.55 10.58
N THR A 207 -8.20 -6.12 11.23
CA THR A 207 -8.28 -5.41 12.51
C THR A 207 -9.05 -4.10 12.40
N LEU A 208 -8.82 -3.33 11.33
CA LEU A 208 -9.49 -2.05 11.10
C LEU A 208 -10.90 -2.17 10.47
N GLN A 209 -11.37 -3.37 10.17
CA GLN A 209 -12.69 -3.58 9.57
C GLN A 209 -13.86 -3.00 10.40
N PRO A 210 -13.91 -3.08 11.75
CA PRO A 210 -14.96 -2.44 12.53
C PRO A 210 -14.99 -0.92 12.37
N LEU A 211 -13.81 -0.30 12.21
CA LEU A 211 -13.68 1.12 11.92
C LEU A 211 -14.25 1.47 10.53
N ASP A 212 -13.98 0.64 9.51
CA ASP A 212 -14.56 0.81 8.18
C ASP A 212 -16.09 0.77 8.24
N LEU A 213 -16.68 -0.15 9.03
CA LEU A 213 -18.12 -0.26 9.24
C LEU A 213 -18.69 0.95 10.00
N MET A 214 -17.98 1.45 11.02
CA MET A 214 -18.36 2.65 11.75
C MET A 214 -18.47 3.86 10.81
N ILE A 215 -17.49 4.05 9.93
CA ILE A 215 -17.46 5.18 8.98
C ILE A 215 -18.71 5.22 8.09
N HIS A 216 -19.25 4.06 7.73
CA HIS A 216 -20.45 3.95 6.90
C HIS A 216 -21.79 4.14 7.64
N GLN A 217 -21.77 4.31 8.95
CA GLN A 217 -23.01 4.56 9.71
C GLN A 217 -23.67 5.87 9.28
N LYS A 218 -24.98 5.84 9.05
CA LYS A 218 -25.78 6.97 8.53
C LYS A 218 -25.65 8.26 9.34
N GLN A 219 -25.45 8.15 10.65
CA GLN A 219 -25.32 9.29 11.56
C GLN A 219 -24.17 10.23 11.21
N TYR A 220 -23.09 9.72 10.60
CA TYR A 220 -21.92 10.52 10.23
C TYR A 220 -22.06 11.21 8.87
N GLY A 221 -23.01 10.80 8.03
CA GLY A 221 -23.27 11.40 6.73
C GLY A 221 -22.07 11.38 5.80
N VAL A 222 -21.29 10.30 5.84
CA VAL A 222 -20.16 10.07 4.94
C VAL A 222 -20.71 9.72 3.56
N SER A 223 -20.30 10.48 2.55
CA SER A 223 -20.69 10.24 1.15
C SER A 223 -19.71 9.34 0.44
N HIS A 224 -18.41 9.50 0.72
CA HIS A 224 -17.36 8.71 0.12
C HIS A 224 -16.20 8.48 1.11
N TYR A 225 -15.61 7.32 1.01
CA TYR A 225 -14.54 6.86 1.87
C TYR A 225 -13.48 6.09 1.08
N LEU A 226 -12.20 6.32 1.39
CA LEU A 226 -11.06 5.58 0.84
C LEU A 226 -10.01 5.40 1.92
N ARG A 227 -9.56 4.16 2.11
CA ARG A 227 -8.46 3.81 3.02
C ARG A 227 -7.29 3.19 2.25
N GLN A 228 -6.10 3.74 2.51
CA GLN A 228 -4.84 3.18 2.04
C GLN A 228 -3.98 2.82 3.26
N MET A 229 -4.09 1.59 3.74
CA MET A 229 -3.55 1.11 5.02
C MET A 229 -4.09 1.94 6.19
N ASP A 230 -3.21 2.70 6.82
CA ASP A 230 -3.39 3.61 7.93
C ASP A 230 -3.91 5.00 7.54
N ASN A 231 -3.94 5.31 6.25
CA ASN A 231 -4.35 6.62 5.73
C ASN A 231 -5.83 6.63 5.31
N PHE A 232 -6.60 7.58 5.86
CA PHE A 232 -8.02 7.76 5.60
C PHE A 232 -8.30 9.03 4.82
N THR A 233 -9.14 8.93 3.81
CA THR A 233 -9.69 10.07 3.06
C THR A 233 -11.20 9.94 3.07
N ILE A 234 -11.89 10.77 3.86
CA ILE A 234 -13.33 10.67 4.16
C ILE A 234 -14.01 11.94 3.68
N PHE A 235 -15.08 11.82 2.91
CA PHE A 235 -15.84 12.95 2.39
C PHE A 235 -17.26 12.99 2.95
N GLY A 236 -17.79 14.21 3.10
CA GLY A 236 -19.17 14.42 3.48
C GLY A 236 -19.60 15.87 3.27
N SER A 237 -20.90 16.11 3.26
CA SER A 237 -21.49 17.44 3.10
C SER A 237 -21.47 18.27 4.40
N ASN A 238 -21.29 17.63 5.56
CA ASN A 238 -21.42 18.29 6.87
C ASN A 238 -20.12 18.17 7.70
N LYS A 239 -19.45 19.31 7.93
CA LYS A 239 -18.19 19.37 8.69
C LYS A 239 -18.34 18.95 10.16
N ARG A 240 -19.48 19.23 10.81
CA ARG A 240 -19.72 18.87 12.21
C ARG A 240 -19.86 17.36 12.36
N LYS A 241 -20.57 16.70 11.44
CA LYS A 241 -20.70 15.25 11.40
C LYS A 241 -19.34 14.56 11.19
N LEU A 242 -18.50 15.06 10.26
CA LEU A 242 -17.15 14.55 10.07
C LEU A 242 -16.26 14.75 11.31
N ARG A 243 -16.42 15.84 12.05
CA ARG A 243 -15.68 16.05 13.30
C ARG A 243 -16.10 15.04 14.37
N ARG A 244 -17.42 14.82 14.53
CA ARG A 244 -17.94 13.79 15.44
C ARG A 244 -17.40 12.41 15.09
N LEU A 245 -17.43 12.02 13.81
CA LEU A 245 -16.85 10.78 13.34
C LEU A 245 -15.36 10.67 13.73
N LEU A 246 -14.56 11.72 13.51
CA LEU A 246 -13.14 11.71 13.86
C LEU A 246 -12.91 11.49 15.36
N GLU A 247 -13.72 12.10 16.24
CA GLU A 247 -13.61 11.88 17.68
C GLU A 247 -14.00 10.43 18.05
N ASP A 248 -15.00 9.86 17.42
CA ASP A 248 -15.40 8.47 17.66
C ASP A 248 -14.36 7.48 17.09
N ILE A 249 -13.70 7.80 15.95
CA ILE A 249 -12.53 7.07 15.45
C ILE A 249 -11.38 7.08 16.47
N LYS A 250 -11.09 8.24 17.06
CA LYS A 250 -10.03 8.36 18.07
C LYS A 250 -10.33 7.52 19.33
N LYS A 251 -11.57 7.51 19.78
CA LYS A 251 -12.01 6.69 20.93
C LYS A 251 -11.82 5.21 20.64
N TRP A 252 -12.34 4.76 19.51
CA TRP A 252 -12.23 3.35 19.11
C TRP A 252 -10.77 2.90 18.94
N LEU A 253 -9.91 3.74 18.35
CA LEU A 253 -8.49 3.43 18.22
C LEU A 253 -7.80 3.36 19.59
N ALA A 254 -8.18 4.22 20.55
CA ALA A 254 -7.63 4.19 21.90
C ALA A 254 -7.97 2.87 22.64
N GLU A 255 -9.14 2.27 22.38
CA GLU A 255 -9.55 0.98 22.94
C GLU A 255 -8.61 -0.17 22.51
N ILE A 256 -7.98 -0.05 21.33
CA ILE A 256 -7.01 -1.02 20.81
C ILE A 256 -5.55 -0.51 20.89
N GLY A 257 -5.27 0.43 21.80
CA GLY A 257 -3.92 0.94 22.03
C GLY A 257 -3.35 1.86 20.95
N MET A 258 -4.16 2.26 19.95
CA MET A 258 -3.72 3.06 18.80
C MET A 258 -4.20 4.51 18.88
N LYS A 259 -3.60 5.39 18.09
CA LYS A 259 -3.99 6.81 18.05
C LYS A 259 -3.87 7.43 16.65
N ILE A 260 -4.67 8.44 16.39
CA ILE A 260 -4.54 9.26 15.18
C ILE A 260 -3.33 10.19 15.32
N LYS A 261 -2.57 10.31 14.25
CA LYS A 261 -1.44 11.23 14.12
C LYS A 261 -1.91 12.68 14.22
N GLY A 262 -1.15 13.53 14.92
CA GLY A 262 -1.57 14.92 15.23
C GLY A 262 -1.75 15.84 14.03
N ASN A 263 -1.38 15.42 12.81
CA ASN A 263 -1.51 16.19 11.58
C ASN A 263 -2.84 16.00 10.83
N TRP A 264 -3.85 15.38 11.45
CA TRP A 264 -5.18 15.24 10.85
C TRP A 264 -5.80 16.60 10.51
N GLN A 265 -6.68 16.64 9.53
CA GLN A 265 -7.32 17.86 9.09
C GLN A 265 -8.72 17.62 8.54
N ILE A 266 -9.65 18.55 8.85
CA ILE A 266 -10.97 18.61 8.22
C ILE A 266 -11.10 19.98 7.55
N PHE A 267 -11.26 20.00 6.25
CA PHE A 267 -11.30 21.23 5.46
C PHE A 267 -12.37 21.21 4.38
N ARG A 268 -12.76 22.41 3.93
CA ARG A 268 -13.61 22.54 2.75
C ARG A 268 -12.79 22.21 1.50
N VAL A 269 -13.35 21.36 0.66
CA VAL A 269 -12.73 20.95 -0.60
C VAL A 269 -12.93 22.05 -1.65
N GLY A 270 -11.89 22.32 -2.36
CA GLY A 270 -11.70 23.12 -3.58
C GLY A 270 -12.78 24.09 -4.03
N PHE A 271 -12.45 24.89 -5.01
CA PHE A 271 -13.35 25.91 -5.50
C PHE A 271 -14.01 25.50 -6.81
N THR A 272 -15.32 25.70 -6.91
CA THR A 272 -15.89 26.11 -8.20
C THR A 272 -15.47 27.58 -8.46
N PRO A 273 -15.33 28.03 -9.70
CA PRO A 273 -14.99 29.45 -9.97
C PRO A 273 -15.90 30.45 -9.29
N LYS A 274 -17.18 30.10 -9.04
CA LYS A 274 -18.15 30.90 -8.29
C LYS A 274 -17.78 31.03 -6.81
N VAL A 275 -17.36 29.92 -6.16
CA VAL A 275 -16.95 29.90 -4.75
C VAL A 275 -15.60 30.59 -4.56
N GLU A 276 -14.71 30.50 -5.54
CA GLU A 276 -13.41 31.19 -5.52
C GLU A 276 -13.58 32.71 -5.57
N ARG A 277 -14.42 33.23 -6.48
CA ARG A 277 -14.77 34.65 -6.53
C ARG A 277 -15.39 35.13 -5.23
N ALA A 278 -16.36 34.38 -4.69
CA ALA A 278 -16.99 34.72 -3.41
C ALA A 278 -15.99 34.69 -2.23
N HIS A 279 -14.99 33.80 -2.27
CA HIS A 279 -13.95 33.78 -1.25
C HIS A 279 -12.95 34.93 -1.39
N GLN A 280 -12.59 35.31 -2.62
CA GLN A 280 -11.71 36.45 -2.89
C GLN A 280 -12.35 37.79 -2.45
N ALA A 281 -13.67 37.84 -2.48
CA ALA A 281 -14.45 39.02 -1.97
C ALA A 281 -14.48 39.12 -0.43
N LEU A 282 -14.01 38.09 0.30
CA LEU A 282 -13.96 38.15 1.78
C LEU A 282 -12.78 39.01 2.26
N PRO A 283 -12.90 39.70 3.44
CA PRO A 283 -11.75 40.34 4.08
C PRO A 283 -10.57 39.39 4.28
N LYS A 284 -9.33 39.86 4.05
CA LYS A 284 -8.10 39.04 4.12
C LYS A 284 -8.00 38.15 5.37
N LYS A 285 -8.41 38.68 6.56
CA LYS A 285 -8.45 37.92 7.82
C LYS A 285 -9.39 36.71 7.76
N LYS A 286 -10.58 36.85 7.13
CA LYS A 286 -11.53 35.73 6.94
C LYS A 286 -11.13 34.77 5.85
N GLN A 287 -10.38 35.21 4.81
CA GLN A 287 -9.84 34.35 3.77
C GLN A 287 -8.83 33.35 4.35
N ARG A 288 -7.97 33.75 5.29
CA ARG A 288 -6.94 32.92 5.92
C ARG A 288 -7.51 31.71 6.66
N HIS A 289 -8.62 31.89 7.40
CA HIS A 289 -9.25 30.83 8.21
C HIS A 289 -10.18 29.89 7.42
N ARG A 290 -10.62 30.30 6.24
CA ARG A 290 -11.60 29.55 5.43
C ARG A 290 -11.05 29.07 4.09
N ARG A 291 -9.72 29.11 3.91
CA ARG A 291 -9.10 28.73 2.65
C ARG A 291 -9.39 27.26 2.34
N PRO A 292 -10.10 26.94 1.27
CA PRO A 292 -10.33 25.58 0.85
C PRO A 292 -9.03 24.91 0.39
N ARG A 293 -9.02 23.59 0.43
CA ARG A 293 -7.85 22.79 0.06
C ARG A 293 -8.25 21.71 -0.94
N LEU A 294 -7.27 21.17 -1.63
CA LEU A 294 -7.48 20.00 -2.47
C LEU A 294 -7.11 18.75 -1.67
N PRO A 295 -8.02 17.76 -1.58
CA PRO A 295 -7.71 16.46 -1.01
C PRO A 295 -6.45 15.88 -1.62
N SER A 296 -5.60 15.30 -0.77
CA SER A 296 -4.25 14.90 -1.15
C SER A 296 -4.02 13.42 -0.82
N ALA A 297 -4.30 12.53 -1.77
CA ALA A 297 -4.15 11.09 -1.63
C ALA A 297 -3.37 10.49 -2.80
N LEU A 298 -2.74 9.33 -2.61
CA LEU A 298 -2.13 8.50 -3.66
C LEU A 298 -1.09 9.23 -4.55
N GLY A 299 -0.48 10.30 -4.03
CA GLY A 299 0.48 11.11 -4.78
C GLY A 299 -0.12 12.23 -5.63
N TYR A 300 -1.44 12.44 -5.56
CA TYR A 300 -2.19 13.45 -6.30
C TYR A 300 -2.92 14.41 -5.36
N ARG A 301 -3.40 15.51 -5.95
CA ARG A 301 -4.36 16.43 -5.35
C ARG A 301 -5.58 16.52 -6.26
N PHE A 302 -6.76 16.45 -5.67
CA PHE A 302 -8.02 16.33 -6.41
C PHE A 302 -8.86 17.60 -6.28
N GLY A 303 -9.27 18.15 -7.42
CA GLY A 303 -10.26 19.22 -7.51
C GLY A 303 -11.52 18.72 -8.19
N HIS A 304 -12.62 19.49 -8.09
CA HIS A 304 -13.85 19.20 -8.82
C HIS A 304 -13.60 19.33 -10.33
N GLY A 305 -13.54 18.19 -11.01
CA GLY A 305 -13.30 18.12 -12.46
C GLY A 305 -11.82 18.09 -12.90
N TYR A 306 -10.85 18.20 -12.00
CA TYR A 306 -9.44 18.11 -12.34
C TYR A 306 -8.60 17.40 -11.27
N THR A 307 -7.43 16.92 -11.68
CA THR A 307 -6.47 16.23 -10.80
C THR A 307 -5.06 16.70 -11.14
N ILE A 308 -4.24 16.98 -10.14
CA ILE A 308 -2.85 17.40 -10.30
C ILE A 308 -1.91 16.56 -9.45
N LEU A 309 -0.64 16.44 -9.83
CA LEU A 309 0.38 15.81 -8.98
C LEU A 309 0.65 16.64 -7.71
N ARG A 310 1.02 15.96 -6.64
CA ARG A 310 1.61 16.64 -5.46
C ARG A 310 2.86 17.40 -5.88
N LYS A 311 3.11 18.59 -5.30
CA LYS A 311 4.26 19.44 -5.67
C LYS A 311 5.59 18.70 -5.69
N HIS A 312 5.88 17.89 -4.65
CA HIS A 312 7.13 17.15 -4.57
C HIS A 312 7.25 16.06 -5.65
N ASN A 313 6.16 15.39 -6.05
CA ASN A 313 6.18 14.42 -7.14
C ASN A 313 6.45 15.11 -8.48
N LEU A 314 5.83 16.27 -8.71
CA LEU A 314 6.08 17.08 -9.88
C LEU A 314 7.54 17.58 -9.93
N PHE A 315 8.06 18.06 -8.80
CA PHE A 315 9.45 18.52 -8.70
C PHE A 315 10.43 17.37 -9.02
N ARG A 316 10.24 16.21 -8.42
CA ARG A 316 11.06 15.01 -8.70
C ARG A 316 11.00 14.54 -10.14
N LEU A 317 9.84 14.64 -10.76
CA LEU A 317 9.69 14.33 -12.18
C LEU A 317 10.54 15.29 -13.02
N LYS A 318 10.43 16.61 -12.77
CA LYS A 318 11.23 17.63 -13.47
C LYS A 318 12.73 17.42 -13.30
N GLN A 319 13.19 17.17 -12.07
CA GLN A 319 14.60 16.85 -11.80
C GLN A 319 15.05 15.58 -12.54
N SER A 320 14.21 14.54 -12.57
CA SER A 320 14.55 13.29 -13.25
C SER A 320 14.64 13.45 -14.76
N LEU A 321 13.77 14.28 -15.36
CA LEU A 321 13.83 14.62 -16.79
C LEU A 321 15.08 15.45 -17.11
N HIS A 322 15.36 16.48 -16.29
CA HIS A 322 16.56 17.30 -16.46
C HIS A 322 17.83 16.44 -16.39
N LEU A 323 17.96 15.58 -15.38
CA LEU A 323 19.10 14.69 -15.25
C LEU A 323 19.21 13.67 -16.40
N TYR A 324 18.08 13.21 -16.92
CA TYR A 324 18.04 12.32 -18.08
C TYR A 324 18.62 13.03 -19.32
N TYR A 325 18.14 14.23 -19.65
CA TYR A 325 18.63 14.99 -20.82
C TYR A 325 20.08 15.42 -20.67
N TYR A 326 20.48 15.91 -19.50
CA TYR A 326 21.88 16.24 -19.19
C TYR A 326 22.83 15.06 -19.44
N ARG A 327 22.43 13.83 -19.07
CA ARG A 327 23.25 12.63 -19.31
C ARG A 327 23.25 12.21 -20.77
N ARG A 328 22.11 12.25 -21.42
CA ARG A 328 21.96 11.91 -22.83
C ARG A 328 22.84 12.83 -23.72
N ASP A 329 22.76 14.12 -23.46
CA ASP A 329 23.49 15.12 -24.25
C ASP A 329 25.02 15.04 -24.08
N ARG A 330 25.47 14.33 -23.03
CA ARG A 330 26.89 14.01 -22.78
C ARG A 330 27.23 12.55 -23.04
N ASN A 331 26.41 11.82 -23.78
CA ASN A 331 26.60 10.39 -24.10
C ASN A 331 26.86 9.50 -22.87
N ARG A 332 26.37 9.90 -21.69
CA ARG A 332 26.54 9.12 -20.44
C ARG A 332 25.49 8.02 -20.34
N VAL A 333 25.92 6.84 -19.93
CA VAL A 333 25.04 5.68 -19.73
C VAL A 333 23.93 5.97 -18.73
N ILE A 334 22.72 5.57 -19.11
CA ILE A 334 21.54 5.66 -18.26
C ILE A 334 21.27 4.27 -17.68
N SER A 335 21.38 4.14 -16.35
CA SER A 335 21.17 2.86 -15.68
C SER A 335 19.70 2.43 -15.71
N PHE A 336 19.47 1.13 -15.64
CA PHE A 336 18.14 0.51 -15.53
C PHE A 336 17.29 1.18 -14.43
N LYS A 337 17.83 1.33 -13.23
CA LYS A 337 17.15 1.96 -12.07
C LYS A 337 16.67 3.38 -12.39
N ARG A 338 17.46 4.19 -13.07
CA ARG A 338 17.07 5.55 -13.48
C ARG A 338 16.03 5.54 -14.56
N ALA A 339 16.17 4.68 -15.57
CA ALA A 339 15.20 4.56 -16.66
C ALA A 339 13.84 4.08 -16.13
N SER A 340 13.79 3.00 -15.35
CA SER A 340 12.57 2.47 -14.74
C SER A 340 11.89 3.50 -13.82
N GLY A 341 12.67 4.19 -12.98
CA GLY A 341 12.15 5.22 -12.10
C GLY A 341 11.53 6.41 -12.86
N LEU A 342 12.12 6.83 -13.98
CA LEU A 342 11.57 7.91 -14.80
C LEU A 342 10.33 7.47 -15.56
N ILE A 343 10.29 6.24 -16.11
CA ILE A 343 9.10 5.65 -16.73
C ILE A 343 7.93 5.63 -15.75
N SER A 344 8.17 5.18 -14.52
CA SER A 344 7.15 5.15 -13.45
C SER A 344 6.60 6.56 -13.15
N ARG A 345 7.47 7.57 -13.02
CA ARG A 345 7.05 8.96 -12.78
C ARG A 345 6.26 9.55 -13.97
N LEU A 346 6.69 9.30 -15.20
CA LEU A 346 5.95 9.70 -16.40
C LEU A 346 4.58 9.01 -16.48
N GLY A 347 4.48 7.76 -16.04
CA GLY A 347 3.22 7.04 -15.94
C GLY A 347 2.20 7.72 -15.01
N GLN A 348 2.66 8.44 -13.98
CA GLN A 348 1.77 9.20 -13.10
C GLN A 348 1.07 10.37 -13.81
N LEU A 349 1.71 10.99 -14.80
CA LEU A 349 1.13 12.11 -15.58
C LEU A 349 -0.13 11.69 -16.35
N ARG A 350 -0.23 10.44 -16.80
CA ARG A 350 -1.41 9.95 -17.52
C ARG A 350 -2.71 10.00 -16.71
N LYS A 351 -2.59 10.11 -15.37
CA LYS A 351 -3.71 10.11 -14.45
C LYS A 351 -4.11 11.53 -13.99
N CYS A 352 -3.53 12.57 -14.52
CA CYS A 352 -3.75 13.94 -14.07
C CYS A 352 -3.65 14.98 -15.20
N ASN A 353 -4.11 16.20 -14.90
CA ASN A 353 -4.14 17.32 -15.84
C ASN A 353 -2.78 18.04 -15.84
N HIS A 354 -1.82 17.57 -16.64
CA HIS A 354 -0.46 18.11 -16.67
C HIS A 354 0.09 18.28 -18.10
N GLN A 355 -0.79 18.54 -19.07
CA GLN A 355 -0.38 18.72 -20.45
C GLN A 355 0.73 19.78 -20.56
N GLN A 356 0.58 20.94 -19.91
CA GLN A 356 1.58 22.00 -19.92
C GLN A 356 2.97 21.56 -19.40
N VAL A 357 3.04 20.56 -18.53
CA VAL A 357 4.33 20.02 -18.05
C VAL A 357 4.96 19.14 -19.11
N LEU A 358 4.15 18.36 -19.81
CA LEU A 358 4.63 17.56 -20.94
C LEU A 358 5.18 18.47 -22.05
N ASP A 359 4.42 19.47 -22.45
CA ASP A 359 4.79 20.38 -23.50
C ASP A 359 6.10 21.12 -23.23
N ARG A 360 6.34 21.53 -21.98
CA ARG A 360 7.54 22.29 -21.58
C ARG A 360 8.77 21.45 -21.29
N HIS A 361 8.59 20.22 -20.81
CA HIS A 361 9.70 19.44 -20.21
C HIS A 361 9.90 18.06 -20.83
N TYR A 362 9.04 17.61 -21.74
CA TYR A 362 9.08 16.26 -22.28
C TYR A 362 9.33 16.25 -23.77
N GLN A 363 10.36 15.50 -24.21
CA GLN A 363 10.67 15.30 -25.61
C GLN A 363 10.06 13.99 -26.14
N PRO A 364 9.45 13.95 -27.34
CA PRO A 364 8.65 12.83 -27.84
C PRO A 364 9.36 11.45 -27.78
N LYS A 365 10.61 11.36 -28.19
CA LYS A 365 11.38 10.10 -28.24
C LYS A 365 11.85 9.59 -26.86
N THR A 366 11.67 10.36 -25.76
CA THR A 366 12.18 10.03 -24.42
C THR A 366 11.65 8.70 -23.91
N MET A 367 10.35 8.43 -24.01
CA MET A 367 9.74 7.19 -23.52
C MET A 367 10.26 5.96 -24.27
N PHE A 368 10.45 6.08 -25.57
CA PHE A 368 10.99 5.00 -26.40
C PHE A 368 12.43 4.65 -25.97
N ALA A 369 13.29 5.65 -25.83
CA ALA A 369 14.67 5.46 -25.41
C ALA A 369 14.77 4.83 -24.01
N LEU A 370 13.97 5.29 -23.04
CA LEU A 370 13.90 4.73 -21.70
C LEU A 370 13.46 3.26 -21.72
N LYS A 371 12.41 2.93 -22.47
CA LYS A 371 11.93 1.55 -22.63
C LYS A 371 13.00 0.65 -23.28
N LYS A 372 13.80 1.15 -24.23
CA LYS A 372 14.90 0.39 -24.83
C LYS A 372 15.94 -0.01 -23.78
N VAL A 373 16.33 0.92 -22.89
CA VAL A 373 17.25 0.62 -21.77
C VAL A 373 16.68 -0.46 -20.86
N VAL A 374 15.41 -0.32 -20.46
CA VAL A 374 14.77 -1.29 -19.56
C VAL A 374 14.64 -2.66 -20.20
N ARG A 375 14.21 -2.73 -21.46
CA ARG A 375 14.09 -4.01 -22.19
C ARG A 375 15.42 -4.74 -22.34
N LYS A 376 16.51 -3.99 -22.65
CA LYS A 376 17.85 -4.58 -22.74
C LYS A 376 18.26 -5.26 -21.45
N GLU A 377 18.08 -4.59 -20.31
CA GLU A 377 18.42 -5.14 -19.00
C GLU A 377 17.50 -6.31 -18.58
N CYS A 378 16.19 -6.19 -18.85
CA CYS A 378 15.28 -7.32 -18.59
C CYS A 378 15.68 -8.57 -19.38
N ARG A 379 16.04 -8.45 -20.67
CA ARG A 379 16.53 -9.57 -21.49
C ARG A 379 17.82 -10.16 -20.91
N ARG A 380 18.76 -9.30 -20.48
CA ARG A 380 19.99 -9.74 -19.83
C ARG A 380 19.72 -10.56 -18.55
N LEU A 381 18.80 -10.08 -17.72
CA LEU A 381 18.40 -10.77 -16.49
C LEU A 381 17.66 -12.08 -16.77
N GLN A 382 16.79 -12.13 -17.79
CA GLN A 382 16.11 -13.34 -18.21
C GLN A 382 17.09 -14.39 -18.76
N ALA A 383 18.13 -13.99 -19.48
CA ALA A 383 19.17 -14.89 -19.97
C ALA A 383 20.02 -15.48 -18.83
N LEU A 384 20.27 -14.67 -17.77
CA LEU A 384 21.03 -15.12 -16.60
C LEU A 384 20.18 -15.97 -15.63
N TYR A 385 18.89 -15.74 -15.61
CA TYR A 385 17.92 -16.34 -14.69
C TYR A 385 16.64 -16.69 -15.46
N PRO A 386 16.65 -17.76 -16.27
CA PRO A 386 15.47 -18.19 -17.02
C PRO A 386 14.32 -18.48 -16.04
N PRO A 387 13.06 -18.18 -16.42
CA PRO A 387 11.91 -18.56 -15.61
C PRO A 387 11.87 -20.10 -15.51
N TYR A 388 11.49 -20.58 -14.32
CA TYR A 388 11.23 -22.00 -14.12
C TYR A 388 10.17 -22.46 -15.13
N GLN A 389 10.52 -23.39 -16.00
CA GLN A 389 9.57 -24.11 -16.84
C GLN A 389 9.06 -25.26 -15.99
N ALA A 390 7.79 -25.16 -15.54
CA ALA A 390 7.12 -26.33 -14.99
C ALA A 390 7.05 -27.39 -16.09
N ALA A 391 7.70 -28.54 -15.87
CA ALA A 391 7.59 -29.72 -16.71
C ALA A 391 6.17 -30.29 -16.61
#